data_adbada4fce23ee684a8081356ee18895
#
_entry.id   adbada4fce23ee684a8081356ee18895
#
_cell.length_a   1.000
_cell.length_b   1.000
_cell.length_c   1.000
_cell.angle_alpha   90.00
_cell.angle_beta   90.00
_cell.angle_gamma   90.00
#
_symmetry.space_group_name_H-M   'P 1'
#
loop_
_entity.id
_entity.type
_entity.pdbx_description
1 polymer ?
#
loop_
_entity_poly.entity_id
_entity_poly.type
_entity_poly.pdbx_seq_one_letter_code
_entity_poly.pdbx_strand_id
1 'polypeptide(L)'
;MQQWINHAGRKQKKKPRSASLIRLISKAIYLCGDYVGILLAEWIAFHIRNFLMGNIFQVNAIYIYIVTPAVFLLALAFAGIYSKHYTSAQMLEKLFKACLGAIAFSIILMFLTQVSGQVSRLYVGLFAIIVYILLVVEKYITALIIRRIPGLQIPVLVVGAGKTADAAIDEGKNNVFINYRVAGFLEDFEPSSRYADVYPILGGFNDLEKVIAETGIQDVIIAAPGLPQDQLNHLLYRAQTLVPYVSVVPNLVGVPMSNVEVESFFDTRIMLLNIKNNLAFRLNQIIKRIFDVVLTLSGGLFLLPLFLGICVWIKTDSQGPAIYKQRRVGKDGKEFDCYKFRSMVVDSKERLEKLLATDPKAKEEWERDFKLKNDPRITKSGAFLRKTSLDELPQLLNVLKGEMSLVGPRPIVQKEVPRYEQYIKEYYMVLPGITGLWQVSGRSDTTYPERVAMDMWYVHNWSVWLDLVLLWRTVAAVIQSRGAY
;
A
#
# COMPACT_ATOMS: atom_id res chain seq x y z
N MET A 1 -4.07 -31.17 25.41
CA MET A 1 -4.53 -31.92 24.23
C MET A 1 -6.00 -32.35 24.37
N GLN A 2 -6.39 -33.16 25.35
CA GLN A 2 -7.79 -33.58 25.57
C GLN A 2 -8.80 -32.47 25.86
N GLN A 3 -8.40 -31.39 26.53
CA GLN A 3 -9.30 -30.26 26.82
C GLN A 3 -9.61 -29.43 25.57
N TRP A 4 -8.72 -29.31 24.60
CA TRP A 4 -8.96 -28.61 23.36
C TRP A 4 -9.85 -29.41 22.40
N ILE A 5 -9.65 -30.74 22.33
CA ILE A 5 -10.52 -31.68 21.62
C ILE A 5 -11.94 -31.64 22.22
N ASN A 6 -12.07 -31.49 23.54
CA ASN A 6 -13.34 -31.40 24.23
C ASN A 6 -14.04 -30.03 24.10
N HIS A 7 -13.31 -28.91 23.93
CA HIS A 7 -13.88 -27.60 23.64
C HIS A 7 -14.32 -27.44 22.17
N ALA A 8 -13.54 -28.02 21.25
CA ALA A 8 -13.91 -28.12 19.83
C ALA A 8 -15.05 -29.15 19.60
N GLY A 9 -15.15 -30.17 20.47
CA GLY A 9 -16.11 -31.28 20.34
C GLY A 9 -17.53 -30.98 20.85
N ARG A 10 -17.79 -29.88 21.56
CA ARG A 10 -19.13 -29.55 22.09
C ARG A 10 -19.99 -28.65 21.20
N LYS A 11 -19.44 -28.05 20.11
CA LYS A 11 -20.28 -27.31 19.13
C LYS A 11 -19.85 -27.63 17.69
N GLN A 12 -20.26 -28.70 17.15
CA GLN A 12 -20.34 -29.14 15.74
C GLN A 12 -19.54 -30.40 15.41
N LYS A 13 -20.23 -31.53 15.41
CA LYS A 13 -19.91 -32.74 14.61
C LYS A 13 -20.20 -32.49 13.10
N LYS A 14 -19.67 -31.41 12.49
CA LYS A 14 -19.57 -31.33 11.03
C LYS A 14 -18.09 -31.48 10.69
N LYS A 15 -17.74 -32.55 9.93
CA LYS A 15 -16.42 -32.69 9.31
C LYS A 15 -16.01 -31.33 8.74
N PRO A 16 -14.79 -30.83 9.02
CA PRO A 16 -14.35 -29.56 8.43
C PRO A 16 -14.48 -29.68 6.91
N ARG A 17 -15.09 -28.69 6.28
CA ARG A 17 -15.17 -28.63 4.81
C ARG A 17 -13.73 -28.65 4.28
N SER A 18 -13.48 -29.41 3.22
CA SER A 18 -12.14 -29.47 2.64
C SER A 18 -11.73 -28.06 2.19
N ALA A 19 -10.47 -27.68 2.37
CA ALA A 19 -9.98 -26.35 1.99
C ALA A 19 -10.19 -26.08 0.49
N SER A 20 -10.19 -27.11 -0.34
CA SER A 20 -10.52 -27.02 -1.77
C SER A 20 -11.97 -26.56 -2.00
N LEU A 21 -12.94 -27.09 -1.23
CA LEU A 21 -14.33 -26.66 -1.30
C LEU A 21 -14.50 -25.22 -0.81
N ILE A 22 -13.80 -24.82 0.25
CA ILE A 22 -13.81 -23.44 0.75
C ILE A 22 -13.30 -22.49 -0.33
N ARG A 23 -12.20 -22.83 -1.00
CA ARG A 23 -11.65 -22.04 -2.11
C ARG A 23 -12.62 -21.94 -3.29
N LEU A 24 -13.26 -23.05 -3.65
CA LEU A 24 -14.26 -23.05 -4.73
C LEU A 24 -15.44 -22.15 -4.41
N ILE A 25 -15.99 -22.25 -3.21
CA ILE A 25 -17.10 -21.40 -2.76
C ILE A 25 -16.67 -19.92 -2.73
N SER A 26 -15.50 -19.61 -2.18
CA SER A 26 -14.98 -18.25 -2.15
C SER A 26 -14.81 -17.68 -3.56
N LYS A 27 -14.27 -18.46 -4.51
CA LYS A 27 -14.16 -18.06 -5.92
C LYS A 27 -15.53 -17.80 -6.55
N ALA A 28 -16.51 -18.66 -6.29
CA ALA A 28 -17.87 -18.48 -6.80
C ALA A 28 -18.51 -17.19 -6.26
N ILE A 29 -18.33 -16.88 -4.96
CA ILE A 29 -18.83 -15.66 -4.36
C ILE A 29 -18.20 -14.42 -5.03
N TYR A 30 -16.88 -14.43 -5.23
CA TYR A 30 -16.19 -13.33 -5.96
C TYR A 30 -16.69 -13.19 -7.40
N LEU A 31 -16.85 -14.28 -8.14
CA LEU A 31 -17.36 -14.25 -9.51
C LEU A 31 -18.78 -13.68 -9.60
N CYS A 32 -19.66 -14.12 -8.68
CA CYS A 32 -21.03 -13.59 -8.62
C CYS A 32 -21.05 -12.10 -8.25
N GLY A 33 -20.22 -11.70 -7.28
CA GLY A 33 -20.07 -10.30 -6.89
C GLY A 33 -19.60 -9.42 -8.03
N ASP A 34 -18.55 -9.86 -8.78
CA ASP A 34 -18.05 -9.15 -9.95
C ASP A 34 -19.12 -9.02 -11.04
N TYR A 35 -19.81 -10.10 -11.35
CA TYR A 35 -20.87 -10.07 -12.35
C TYR A 35 -21.96 -9.03 -11.98
N VAL A 36 -22.43 -9.05 -10.74
CA VAL A 36 -23.41 -8.07 -10.23
C VAL A 36 -22.84 -6.66 -10.24
N GLY A 37 -21.59 -6.48 -9.83
CA GLY A 37 -20.88 -5.19 -9.81
C GLY A 37 -20.77 -4.59 -11.22
N ILE A 38 -20.46 -5.40 -12.23
CA ILE A 38 -20.37 -4.96 -13.64
C ILE A 38 -21.74 -4.55 -14.15
N LEU A 39 -22.79 -5.36 -13.91
CA LEU A 39 -24.15 -5.00 -14.32
C LEU A 39 -24.65 -3.72 -13.66
N LEU A 40 -24.35 -3.54 -12.38
CA LEU A 40 -24.68 -2.32 -11.65
C LEU A 40 -23.96 -1.09 -12.22
N ALA A 41 -22.70 -1.25 -12.60
CA ALA A 41 -21.91 -0.19 -13.24
C ALA A 41 -22.52 0.21 -14.59
N GLU A 42 -22.93 -0.76 -15.41
CA GLU A 42 -23.59 -0.49 -16.68
C GLU A 42 -24.92 0.22 -16.47
N TRP A 43 -25.71 -0.25 -15.51
CA TRP A 43 -27.00 0.36 -15.16
C TRP A 43 -26.83 1.83 -14.72
N ILE A 44 -25.89 2.11 -13.83
CA ILE A 44 -25.62 3.48 -13.34
C ILE A 44 -25.12 4.36 -14.49
N ALA A 45 -24.15 3.88 -15.28
CA ALA A 45 -23.61 4.64 -16.42
C ALA A 45 -24.69 4.98 -17.46
N PHE A 46 -25.59 4.03 -17.73
CA PHE A 46 -26.72 4.21 -18.63
C PHE A 46 -27.68 5.32 -18.14
N HIS A 47 -28.07 5.31 -16.86
CA HIS A 47 -28.97 6.29 -16.30
C HIS A 47 -28.36 7.69 -16.21
N ILE A 48 -27.10 7.79 -15.78
CA ILE A 48 -26.38 9.07 -15.74
C ILE A 48 -26.27 9.67 -17.15
N ARG A 49 -25.89 8.85 -18.14
CA ARG A 49 -25.76 9.32 -19.53
C ARG A 49 -27.12 9.82 -20.07
N ASN A 50 -28.21 9.08 -19.85
CA ASN A 50 -29.53 9.47 -20.33
C ASN A 50 -30.03 10.76 -19.66
N PHE A 51 -29.75 10.92 -18.37
CA PHE A 51 -30.05 12.15 -17.64
C PHE A 51 -29.29 13.36 -18.21
N LEU A 52 -27.99 13.21 -18.49
CA LEU A 52 -27.15 14.32 -19.00
C LEU A 52 -27.45 14.69 -20.44
N MET A 53 -27.86 13.74 -21.28
CA MET A 53 -28.07 13.98 -22.73
C MET A 53 -29.54 14.23 -23.11
N GLY A 54 -30.48 14.02 -22.19
CA GLY A 54 -31.90 14.28 -22.42
C GLY A 54 -32.57 13.36 -23.47
N ASN A 55 -31.87 12.34 -23.97
CA ASN A 55 -32.38 11.39 -24.96
C ASN A 55 -32.15 9.94 -24.53
N ILE A 56 -33.07 9.06 -24.91
CA ILE A 56 -32.96 7.62 -24.59
C ILE A 56 -31.97 7.00 -25.57
N PHE A 57 -30.97 6.36 -24.99
CA PHE A 57 -29.95 5.59 -25.66
C PHE A 57 -30.28 4.11 -25.49
N GLN A 58 -30.19 3.33 -26.55
CA GLN A 58 -30.45 1.90 -26.50
C GLN A 58 -29.13 1.14 -26.65
N VAL A 59 -28.88 0.19 -25.76
CA VAL A 59 -27.75 -0.73 -25.85
C VAL A 59 -28.32 -2.12 -26.06
N ASN A 60 -27.67 -2.90 -26.92
CA ASN A 60 -28.07 -4.29 -27.15
C ASN A 60 -27.93 -5.11 -25.86
N ALA A 61 -29.01 -5.76 -25.44
CA ALA A 61 -29.08 -6.58 -24.22
C ALA A 61 -27.98 -7.67 -24.14
N ILE A 62 -27.60 -8.26 -25.28
CA ILE A 62 -26.53 -9.27 -25.32
C ILE A 62 -25.20 -8.66 -24.86
N TYR A 63 -24.90 -7.42 -25.26
CA TYR A 63 -23.68 -6.74 -24.82
C TYR A 63 -23.71 -6.49 -23.32
N ILE A 64 -24.80 -5.98 -22.77
CA ILE A 64 -24.94 -5.64 -21.36
C ILE A 64 -24.84 -6.91 -20.47
N TYR A 65 -25.61 -7.94 -20.78
CA TYR A 65 -25.75 -9.09 -19.88
C TYR A 65 -24.75 -10.22 -20.13
N ILE A 66 -24.12 -10.28 -21.31
CA ILE A 66 -23.26 -11.42 -21.68
C ILE A 66 -21.87 -10.94 -22.05
N VAL A 67 -21.73 -10.10 -23.08
CA VAL A 67 -20.42 -9.79 -23.69
C VAL A 67 -19.54 -9.00 -22.73
N THR A 68 -20.03 -7.86 -22.23
CA THR A 68 -19.24 -7.02 -21.33
C THR A 68 -18.87 -7.74 -20.03
N PRO A 69 -19.82 -8.39 -19.31
CA PRO A 69 -19.44 -9.16 -18.12
C PRO A 69 -18.45 -10.28 -18.42
N ALA A 70 -18.61 -11.02 -19.52
CA ALA A 70 -17.69 -12.09 -19.88
C ALA A 70 -16.26 -11.55 -20.13
N VAL A 71 -16.12 -10.45 -20.87
CA VAL A 71 -14.82 -9.80 -21.14
C VAL A 71 -14.15 -9.39 -19.83
N PHE A 72 -14.89 -8.75 -18.91
CA PHE A 72 -14.35 -8.32 -17.63
C PHE A 72 -13.97 -9.51 -16.75
N LEU A 73 -14.84 -10.50 -16.59
CA LEU A 73 -14.55 -11.69 -15.80
C LEU A 73 -13.33 -12.46 -16.31
N LEU A 74 -13.17 -12.57 -17.62
CA LEU A 74 -11.98 -13.16 -18.23
C LEU A 74 -10.74 -12.31 -17.95
N ALA A 75 -10.81 -10.99 -18.10
CA ALA A 75 -9.68 -10.11 -17.80
C ALA A 75 -9.26 -10.19 -16.32
N LEU A 76 -10.22 -10.25 -15.39
CA LEU A 76 -9.95 -10.45 -13.97
C LEU A 76 -9.33 -11.83 -13.68
N ALA A 77 -9.78 -12.87 -14.36
CA ALA A 77 -9.21 -14.21 -14.26
C ALA A 77 -7.77 -14.27 -14.77
N PHE A 78 -7.48 -13.68 -15.95
CA PHE A 78 -6.12 -13.56 -16.49
C PHE A 78 -5.19 -12.73 -15.59
N ALA A 79 -5.70 -11.69 -14.93
CA ALA A 79 -4.95 -10.93 -13.94
C ALA A 79 -4.64 -11.73 -12.66
N GLY A 80 -5.20 -12.94 -12.52
CA GLY A 80 -5.01 -13.83 -11.37
C GLY A 80 -5.77 -13.42 -10.11
N ILE A 81 -6.80 -12.55 -10.24
CA ILE A 81 -7.58 -12.02 -9.10
C ILE A 81 -8.23 -13.14 -8.29
N TYR A 82 -8.61 -14.25 -8.92
CA TYR A 82 -9.29 -15.38 -8.25
C TYR A 82 -8.34 -16.48 -7.76
N SER A 83 -7.03 -16.40 -8.06
CA SER A 83 -6.10 -17.52 -7.83
C SER A 83 -4.92 -17.19 -6.92
N LYS A 84 -4.61 -15.90 -6.77
CA LYS A 84 -3.44 -15.44 -6.00
C LYS A 84 -3.88 -14.57 -4.82
N HIS A 85 -3.06 -14.58 -3.77
CA HIS A 85 -3.23 -13.64 -2.65
C HIS A 85 -2.47 -12.35 -2.96
N TYR A 86 -3.15 -11.22 -2.76
CA TYR A 86 -2.59 -9.90 -3.00
C TYR A 86 -2.70 -9.04 -1.75
N THR A 87 -1.77 -8.13 -1.57
CA THR A 87 -1.95 -7.02 -0.64
C THR A 87 -3.04 -6.08 -1.16
N SER A 88 -3.61 -5.24 -0.29
CA SER A 88 -4.64 -4.28 -0.70
C SER A 88 -4.18 -3.38 -1.85
N ALA A 89 -2.91 -2.92 -1.82
CA ALA A 89 -2.35 -2.10 -2.89
C ALA A 89 -2.19 -2.87 -4.20
N GLN A 90 -1.69 -4.11 -4.15
CA GLN A 90 -1.55 -4.97 -5.33
C GLN A 90 -2.91 -5.34 -5.93
N MET A 91 -3.92 -5.61 -5.09
CA MET A 91 -5.28 -5.90 -5.55
C MET A 91 -5.85 -4.73 -6.36
N LEU A 92 -5.74 -3.51 -5.86
CA LEU A 92 -6.20 -2.31 -6.55
C LEU A 92 -5.46 -2.11 -7.88
N GLU A 93 -4.14 -2.27 -7.91
CA GLU A 93 -3.33 -2.15 -9.12
C GLU A 93 -3.72 -3.19 -10.18
N LYS A 94 -3.83 -4.47 -9.78
CA LYS A 94 -4.21 -5.56 -10.69
C LYS A 94 -5.62 -5.36 -11.23
N LEU A 95 -6.55 -4.95 -10.38
CA LEU A 95 -7.92 -4.64 -10.76
C LEU A 95 -7.98 -3.49 -11.77
N PHE A 96 -7.21 -2.41 -11.54
CA PHE A 96 -7.12 -1.29 -12.48
C PHE A 96 -6.60 -1.74 -13.87
N LYS A 97 -5.50 -2.48 -13.89
CA LYS A 97 -4.93 -3.01 -15.15
C LYS A 97 -5.90 -3.94 -15.88
N ALA A 98 -6.60 -4.82 -15.15
CA ALA A 98 -7.60 -5.71 -15.71
C ALA A 98 -8.80 -4.95 -16.29
N CYS A 99 -9.33 -3.96 -15.58
CA CYS A 99 -10.42 -3.11 -16.06
C CYS A 99 -10.00 -2.32 -17.31
N LEU A 100 -8.81 -1.72 -17.31
CA LEU A 100 -8.29 -1.00 -18.47
C LEU A 100 -8.16 -1.90 -19.69
N GLY A 101 -7.62 -3.10 -19.53
CA GLY A 101 -7.53 -4.11 -20.60
C GLY A 101 -8.91 -4.56 -21.09
N ALA A 102 -9.84 -4.80 -20.17
CA ALA A 102 -11.21 -5.20 -20.52
C ALA A 102 -11.94 -4.11 -21.29
N ILE A 103 -11.80 -2.83 -20.90
CA ILE A 103 -12.40 -1.69 -21.60
C ILE A 103 -11.80 -1.56 -23.01
N ALA A 104 -10.47 -1.59 -23.13
CA ALA A 104 -9.79 -1.52 -24.42
C ALA A 104 -10.24 -2.66 -25.36
N PHE A 105 -10.30 -3.88 -24.83
CA PHE A 105 -10.78 -5.04 -25.60
C PHE A 105 -12.25 -4.91 -25.99
N SER A 106 -13.12 -4.44 -25.09
CA SER A 106 -14.54 -4.19 -25.38
C SER A 106 -14.72 -3.15 -26.49
N ILE A 107 -13.92 -2.07 -26.50
CA ILE A 107 -13.95 -1.06 -27.56
C ILE A 107 -13.55 -1.67 -28.90
N ILE A 108 -12.47 -2.47 -28.93
CA ILE A 108 -12.03 -3.18 -30.14
C ILE A 108 -13.14 -4.12 -30.64
N LEU A 109 -13.74 -4.88 -29.74
CA LEU A 109 -14.82 -5.81 -30.09
C LEU A 109 -16.05 -5.08 -30.65
N MET A 110 -16.46 -3.95 -30.04
CA MET A 110 -17.54 -3.12 -30.56
C MET A 110 -17.23 -2.57 -31.96
N PHE A 111 -15.98 -2.23 -32.23
CA PHE A 111 -15.56 -1.78 -33.55
C PHE A 111 -15.61 -2.91 -34.57
N LEU A 112 -15.08 -4.07 -34.25
CA LEU A 112 -15.08 -5.25 -35.12
C LEU A 112 -16.50 -5.76 -35.44
N THR A 113 -17.43 -5.67 -34.52
CA THR A 113 -18.82 -6.09 -34.68
C THR A 113 -19.72 -5.00 -35.29
N GLN A 114 -19.15 -3.85 -35.67
CA GLN A 114 -19.86 -2.70 -36.28
C GLN A 114 -20.97 -2.11 -35.39
N VAL A 115 -20.98 -2.42 -34.11
CA VAL A 115 -21.93 -1.88 -33.12
C VAL A 115 -21.48 -0.51 -32.61
N SER A 116 -20.26 -0.09 -32.89
CA SER A 116 -19.64 1.14 -32.40
C SER A 116 -20.45 2.43 -32.70
N GLY A 117 -21.17 2.46 -33.86
CA GLY A 117 -22.05 3.59 -34.21
C GLY A 117 -23.30 3.74 -33.33
N GLN A 118 -23.67 2.71 -32.59
CA GLN A 118 -24.84 2.69 -31.71
C GLN A 118 -24.47 2.98 -30.26
N VAL A 119 -23.17 3.07 -29.92
CA VAL A 119 -22.69 3.22 -28.53
C VAL A 119 -22.23 4.65 -28.25
N SER A 120 -22.78 5.25 -27.19
CA SER A 120 -22.42 6.61 -26.77
C SER A 120 -21.01 6.63 -26.15
N ARG A 121 -20.12 7.51 -26.64
CA ARG A 121 -18.78 7.72 -26.08
C ARG A 121 -18.81 8.12 -24.60
N LEU A 122 -19.80 8.97 -24.23
CA LEU A 122 -19.99 9.38 -22.82
C LEU A 122 -20.35 8.20 -21.93
N TYR A 123 -21.20 7.27 -22.44
CA TYR A 123 -21.54 6.06 -21.70
C TYR A 123 -20.30 5.19 -21.42
N VAL A 124 -19.46 4.97 -22.43
CA VAL A 124 -18.22 4.17 -22.26
C VAL A 124 -17.29 4.82 -21.25
N GLY A 125 -17.12 6.14 -21.30
CA GLY A 125 -16.28 6.88 -20.35
C GLY A 125 -16.81 6.82 -18.91
N LEU A 126 -18.11 6.99 -18.72
CA LEU A 126 -18.77 6.86 -17.41
C LEU A 126 -18.66 5.43 -16.88
N PHE A 127 -18.96 4.43 -17.73
CA PHE A 127 -18.86 3.03 -17.37
C PHE A 127 -17.44 2.66 -16.93
N ALA A 128 -16.41 3.13 -17.64
CA ALA A 128 -15.01 2.86 -17.32
C ALA A 128 -14.63 3.31 -15.89
N ILE A 129 -15.11 4.47 -15.47
CA ILE A 129 -14.84 4.99 -14.13
C ILE A 129 -15.67 4.25 -13.08
N ILE A 130 -16.97 4.08 -13.34
CA ILE A 130 -17.91 3.50 -12.39
C ILE A 130 -17.61 2.02 -12.14
N VAL A 131 -17.29 1.24 -13.18
CA VAL A 131 -17.01 -0.20 -13.04
C VAL A 131 -15.78 -0.43 -12.17
N TYR A 132 -14.72 0.35 -12.32
CA TYR A 132 -13.55 0.23 -11.47
C TYR A 132 -13.88 0.52 -10.00
N ILE A 133 -14.59 1.62 -9.73
CA ILE A 133 -14.98 2.00 -8.37
C ILE A 133 -15.86 0.91 -7.73
N LEU A 134 -16.87 0.42 -8.45
CA LEU A 134 -17.77 -0.60 -7.92
C LEU A 134 -17.08 -1.94 -7.69
N LEU A 135 -16.20 -2.38 -8.60
CA LEU A 135 -15.44 -3.60 -8.42
C LEU A 135 -14.45 -3.48 -7.23
N VAL A 136 -13.85 -2.32 -7.00
CA VAL A 136 -13.03 -2.09 -5.79
C VAL A 136 -13.89 -2.26 -4.54
N VAL A 137 -15.03 -1.59 -4.48
CA VAL A 137 -15.95 -1.66 -3.33
C VAL A 137 -16.45 -3.11 -3.13
N GLU A 138 -16.85 -3.76 -4.22
CA GLU A 138 -17.28 -5.16 -4.22
C GLU A 138 -16.21 -6.07 -3.62
N LYS A 139 -14.94 -5.97 -4.10
CA LYS A 139 -13.83 -6.80 -3.59
C LYS A 139 -13.64 -6.65 -2.10
N TYR A 140 -13.67 -5.42 -1.59
CA TYR A 140 -13.55 -5.18 -0.14
C TYR A 140 -14.73 -5.76 0.63
N ILE A 141 -15.96 -5.54 0.17
CA ILE A 141 -17.17 -6.06 0.83
C ILE A 141 -17.15 -7.59 0.84
N THR A 142 -16.88 -8.21 -0.31
CA THR A 142 -16.83 -9.67 -0.44
C THR A 142 -15.73 -10.28 0.44
N ALA A 143 -14.54 -9.68 0.47
CA ALA A 143 -13.46 -10.12 1.35
C ALA A 143 -13.87 -10.05 2.84
N LEU A 144 -14.51 -8.96 3.27
CA LEU A 144 -15.01 -8.81 4.63
C LEU A 144 -16.10 -9.84 4.97
N ILE A 145 -17.01 -10.10 4.04
CA ILE A 145 -18.06 -11.11 4.21
C ILE A 145 -17.45 -12.50 4.36
N ILE A 146 -16.58 -12.91 3.45
CA ILE A 146 -15.90 -14.23 3.49
C ILE A 146 -15.14 -14.38 4.80
N ARG A 147 -14.43 -13.36 5.24
CA ARG A 147 -13.66 -13.38 6.49
C ARG A 147 -14.53 -13.50 7.74
N ARG A 148 -15.77 -12.98 7.72
CA ARG A 148 -16.71 -13.04 8.85
C ARG A 148 -17.49 -14.34 8.93
N ILE A 149 -17.58 -15.11 7.85
CA ILE A 149 -18.34 -16.36 7.83
C ILE A 149 -17.50 -17.51 8.41
N PRO A 150 -17.87 -18.07 9.58
CA PRO A 150 -17.19 -19.24 10.11
C PRO A 150 -17.29 -20.41 9.11
N GLY A 151 -16.16 -21.02 8.78
CA GLY A 151 -16.11 -22.15 7.83
C GLY A 151 -15.83 -21.76 6.38
N LEU A 152 -15.65 -20.47 6.06
CA LEU A 152 -15.04 -20.01 4.81
C LEU A 152 -13.57 -19.59 4.97
N GLN A 153 -13.04 -19.58 6.19
CA GLN A 153 -11.63 -19.32 6.44
C GLN A 153 -10.80 -20.58 6.20
N ILE A 154 -9.67 -20.43 5.55
CA ILE A 154 -8.76 -21.54 5.23
C ILE A 154 -7.89 -21.83 6.45
N PRO A 155 -7.99 -23.04 7.04
CA PRO A 155 -7.15 -23.40 8.17
C PRO A 155 -5.69 -23.58 7.70
N VAL A 156 -4.76 -22.97 8.41
CA VAL A 156 -3.32 -23.00 8.09
C VAL A 156 -2.54 -23.49 9.29
N LEU A 157 -1.62 -24.42 9.07
CA LEU A 157 -0.63 -24.86 10.03
C LEU A 157 0.64 -24.04 9.85
N VAL A 158 1.17 -23.48 10.95
CA VAL A 158 2.40 -22.70 10.92
C VAL A 158 3.52 -23.54 11.53
N VAL A 159 4.60 -23.73 10.79
CA VAL A 159 5.81 -24.45 11.24
C VAL A 159 6.86 -23.42 11.62
N GLY A 160 7.24 -23.41 12.89
CA GLY A 160 8.03 -22.36 13.52
C GLY A 160 7.16 -21.37 14.31
N ALA A 161 7.49 -21.13 15.58
CA ALA A 161 6.80 -20.21 16.48
C ALA A 161 7.75 -19.07 16.93
N GLY A 162 8.37 -18.40 15.97
CA GLY A 162 9.28 -17.28 16.17
C GLY A 162 8.73 -15.95 15.63
N LYS A 163 9.57 -14.91 15.65
CA LYS A 163 9.24 -13.56 15.14
C LYS A 163 8.80 -13.56 13.66
N THR A 164 9.31 -14.48 12.87
CA THR A 164 8.92 -14.63 11.45
C THR A 164 7.50 -15.14 11.31
N ALA A 165 7.07 -16.03 12.19
CA ALA A 165 5.68 -16.47 12.26
C ALA A 165 4.74 -15.32 12.66
N ASP A 166 5.18 -14.44 13.59
CA ASP A 166 4.43 -13.24 13.96
C ASP A 166 4.16 -12.36 12.75
N ALA A 167 5.18 -12.07 11.96
CA ALA A 167 5.04 -11.24 10.76
C ALA A 167 4.07 -11.84 9.74
N ALA A 168 4.11 -13.15 9.51
CA ALA A 168 3.20 -13.85 8.62
C ALA A 168 1.74 -13.84 9.13
N ILE A 169 1.56 -13.98 10.43
CA ILE A 169 0.23 -13.93 11.07
C ILE A 169 -0.34 -12.50 11.05
N ASP A 170 0.51 -11.49 11.32
CA ASP A 170 0.10 -10.09 11.26
C ASP A 170 -0.34 -9.68 9.86
N GLU A 171 0.42 -10.06 8.84
CA GLU A 171 0.02 -9.80 7.45
C GLU A 171 -1.34 -10.47 7.16
N GLY A 172 -1.54 -11.72 7.58
CA GLY A 172 -2.83 -12.41 7.45
C GLY A 172 -3.97 -11.72 8.20
N LYS A 173 -3.68 -11.07 9.34
CA LYS A 173 -4.69 -10.33 10.12
C LYS A 173 -5.00 -8.95 9.54
N ASN A 174 -3.99 -8.24 9.06
CA ASN A 174 -4.10 -6.87 8.59
C ASN A 174 -4.60 -6.77 7.15
N ASN A 175 -4.32 -7.78 6.33
CA ASN A 175 -4.73 -7.82 4.94
C ASN A 175 -6.10 -8.50 4.80
N VAL A 176 -7.12 -7.73 4.42
CA VAL A 176 -8.50 -8.23 4.28
C VAL A 176 -8.65 -9.31 3.20
N PHE A 177 -7.75 -9.35 2.21
CA PHE A 177 -7.77 -10.32 1.10
C PHE A 177 -7.11 -11.67 1.46
N ILE A 178 -6.45 -11.74 2.61
CA ILE A 178 -5.90 -12.99 3.14
C ILE A 178 -6.93 -13.61 4.09
N ASN A 179 -7.43 -14.79 3.71
CA ASN A 179 -8.50 -15.47 4.44
C ASN A 179 -7.98 -16.70 5.17
N TYR A 180 -6.91 -16.52 5.96
CA TYR A 180 -6.32 -17.60 6.75
C TYR A 180 -6.84 -17.60 8.20
N ARG A 181 -6.98 -18.82 8.74
CA ARG A 181 -7.19 -19.07 10.16
C ARG A 181 -6.07 -19.95 10.67
N VAL A 182 -5.22 -19.44 11.50
CA VAL A 182 -4.14 -20.24 12.14
C VAL A 182 -4.76 -21.33 13.00
N ALA A 183 -4.45 -22.59 12.72
CA ALA A 183 -4.93 -23.74 13.45
C ALA A 183 -4.02 -24.07 14.63
N GLY A 184 -2.73 -23.83 14.51
CA GLY A 184 -1.73 -24.02 15.53
C GLY A 184 -0.32 -23.99 14.96
N PHE A 185 0.66 -24.23 15.84
CA PHE A 185 2.07 -24.25 15.52
C PHE A 185 2.65 -25.66 15.61
N LEU A 186 3.71 -25.91 14.82
CA LEU A 186 4.70 -26.97 15.09
C LEU A 186 5.98 -26.28 15.48
N GLU A 187 6.58 -26.67 16.63
CA GLU A 187 7.83 -26.08 17.14
C GLU A 187 8.60 -27.08 17.98
N ASP A 188 9.91 -27.17 17.69
CA ASP A 188 10.85 -28.04 18.45
C ASP A 188 11.60 -27.24 19.51
N PHE A 189 11.62 -25.91 19.42
CA PHE A 189 12.36 -25.03 20.32
C PHE A 189 11.43 -24.26 21.26
N GLU A 190 12.01 -23.48 22.16
CA GLU A 190 11.23 -22.58 23.01
C GLU A 190 10.56 -21.50 22.15
N PRO A 191 9.22 -21.41 22.17
CA PRO A 191 8.49 -20.51 21.29
C PRO A 191 8.75 -19.05 21.70
N SER A 192 9.14 -18.21 20.73
CA SER A 192 9.35 -16.77 20.92
C SER A 192 8.29 -15.90 20.25
N SER A 193 7.26 -16.54 19.68
CA SER A 193 6.11 -15.86 19.07
C SER A 193 5.19 -15.29 20.14
N ARG A 194 4.75 -14.05 19.97
CA ARG A 194 3.68 -13.44 20.79
C ARG A 194 2.31 -14.10 20.62
N TYR A 195 2.16 -14.96 19.64
CA TYR A 195 0.95 -15.75 19.37
C TYR A 195 1.01 -17.17 19.92
N ALA A 196 2.11 -17.56 20.59
CA ALA A 196 2.25 -18.90 21.19
C ALA A 196 1.22 -19.13 22.32
N ASP A 197 0.81 -18.08 23.02
CA ASP A 197 -0.25 -18.15 24.03
C ASP A 197 -1.68 -18.12 23.46
N VAL A 198 -1.82 -17.70 22.20
CA VAL A 198 -3.12 -17.55 21.52
C VAL A 198 -3.49 -18.81 20.73
N TYR A 199 -2.50 -19.43 20.07
CA TYR A 199 -2.70 -20.61 19.24
C TYR A 199 -1.94 -21.81 19.82
N PRO A 200 -2.52 -23.01 19.80
CA PRO A 200 -1.91 -24.20 20.40
C PRO A 200 -0.66 -24.62 19.63
N ILE A 201 0.35 -25.12 20.37
CA ILE A 201 1.43 -25.89 19.81
C ILE A 201 0.94 -27.34 19.69
N LEU A 202 0.84 -27.85 18.46
CA LEU A 202 0.26 -29.16 18.15
C LEU A 202 1.27 -30.29 18.18
N GLY A 203 2.58 -29.97 18.19
CA GLY A 203 3.67 -30.92 18.24
C GLY A 203 4.98 -30.31 17.76
N GLY A 204 6.01 -31.13 17.60
CA GLY A 204 7.29 -30.76 16.99
C GLY A 204 7.26 -30.91 15.47
N PHE A 205 8.39 -30.56 14.81
CA PHE A 205 8.54 -30.67 13.36
C PHE A 205 8.38 -32.11 12.84
N ASN A 206 8.71 -33.11 13.70
CA ASN A 206 8.54 -34.52 13.39
C ASN A 206 7.08 -34.99 13.42
N ASP A 207 6.20 -34.25 14.07
CA ASP A 207 4.76 -34.58 14.15
C ASP A 207 3.95 -34.05 12.94
N LEU A 208 4.59 -33.50 11.92
CA LEU A 208 3.95 -32.87 10.77
C LEU A 208 2.90 -33.80 10.11
N GLU A 209 3.27 -35.03 9.79
CA GLU A 209 2.38 -36.02 9.16
C GLU A 209 1.18 -36.35 10.04
N LYS A 210 1.44 -36.58 11.32
CA LYS A 210 0.40 -36.91 12.30
C LYS A 210 -0.61 -35.77 12.45
N VAL A 211 -0.11 -34.54 12.61
CA VAL A 211 -0.98 -33.36 12.77
C VAL A 211 -1.81 -33.10 11.50
N ILE A 212 -1.20 -33.24 10.32
CA ILE A 212 -1.94 -33.08 9.05
C ILE A 212 -3.01 -34.19 8.90
N ALA A 213 -2.69 -35.43 9.22
CA ALA A 213 -3.65 -36.54 9.16
C ALA A 213 -4.83 -36.36 10.14
N GLU A 214 -4.56 -35.89 11.35
CA GLU A 214 -5.58 -35.66 12.38
C GLU A 214 -6.46 -34.43 12.09
N THR A 215 -5.88 -33.35 11.55
CA THR A 215 -6.57 -32.07 11.36
C THR A 215 -7.18 -31.91 9.96
N GLY A 216 -6.66 -32.63 8.96
CA GLY A 216 -7.06 -32.48 7.55
C GLY A 216 -6.67 -31.13 6.94
N ILE A 217 -5.68 -30.42 7.51
CA ILE A 217 -5.19 -29.14 7.02
C ILE A 217 -4.50 -29.35 5.66
N GLN A 218 -4.74 -28.45 4.72
CA GLN A 218 -4.19 -28.49 3.36
C GLN A 218 -3.22 -27.34 3.06
N ASP A 219 -2.99 -26.45 4.02
CA ASP A 219 -2.14 -25.28 3.90
C ASP A 219 -1.12 -25.23 5.02
N VAL A 220 0.17 -25.19 4.66
CA VAL A 220 1.27 -25.12 5.60
C VAL A 220 2.12 -23.89 5.29
N ILE A 221 2.43 -23.10 6.31
CA ILE A 221 3.37 -21.99 6.23
C ILE A 221 4.60 -22.37 7.05
N ILE A 222 5.76 -22.50 6.40
CA ILE A 222 7.04 -22.74 7.05
C ILE A 222 7.67 -21.38 7.34
N ALA A 223 7.68 -21.00 8.61
CA ALA A 223 8.19 -19.72 9.13
C ALA A 223 9.37 -19.94 10.08
N ALA A 224 10.29 -20.81 9.70
CA ALA A 224 11.48 -21.22 10.49
C ALA A 224 12.79 -20.90 9.74
N PRO A 225 13.12 -19.61 9.49
CA PRO A 225 14.29 -19.22 8.70
C PRO A 225 15.63 -19.50 9.40
N GLY A 226 15.61 -19.84 10.69
CA GLY A 226 16.78 -20.20 11.47
C GLY A 226 17.20 -21.68 11.36
N LEU A 227 16.39 -22.50 10.66
CA LEU A 227 16.75 -23.92 10.46
C LEU A 227 17.93 -24.05 9.48
N PRO A 228 18.84 -25.03 9.72
CA PRO A 228 19.84 -25.43 8.74
C PRO A 228 19.18 -25.79 7.42
N GLN A 229 19.86 -25.48 6.30
CA GLN A 229 19.31 -25.65 4.95
C GLN A 229 18.82 -27.09 4.68
N ASP A 230 19.55 -28.09 5.14
CA ASP A 230 19.17 -29.48 4.93
C ASP A 230 17.90 -29.87 5.69
N GLN A 231 17.73 -29.36 6.91
CA GLN A 231 16.52 -29.59 7.70
C GLN A 231 15.32 -28.86 7.09
N LEU A 232 15.52 -27.62 6.62
CA LEU A 232 14.48 -26.86 5.93
C LEU A 232 14.03 -27.55 4.64
N ASN A 233 15.00 -28.04 3.84
CA ASN A 233 14.69 -28.76 2.59
C ASN A 233 13.96 -30.09 2.89
N HIS A 234 14.36 -30.82 3.90
CA HIS A 234 13.69 -32.04 4.30
C HIS A 234 12.25 -31.77 4.78
N LEU A 235 12.07 -30.75 5.60
CA LEU A 235 10.76 -30.36 6.09
C LEU A 235 9.84 -29.89 4.93
N LEU A 236 10.40 -29.09 3.99
CA LEU A 236 9.69 -28.64 2.81
C LEU A 236 9.25 -29.82 1.94
N TYR A 237 10.15 -30.77 1.66
CA TYR A 237 9.83 -31.95 0.87
C TYR A 237 8.73 -32.80 1.52
N ARG A 238 8.82 -33.04 2.85
CA ARG A 238 7.77 -33.73 3.60
C ARG A 238 6.43 -32.99 3.51
N ALA A 239 6.41 -31.69 3.71
CA ALA A 239 5.18 -30.90 3.63
C ALA A 239 4.57 -30.97 2.23
N GLN A 240 5.36 -30.84 1.14
CA GLN A 240 4.89 -30.89 -0.23
C GLN A 240 4.28 -32.24 -0.64
N THR A 241 4.71 -33.33 -0.01
CA THR A 241 4.12 -34.67 -0.26
C THR A 241 2.79 -34.88 0.46
N LEU A 242 2.52 -34.10 1.49
CA LEU A 242 1.35 -34.25 2.36
C LEU A 242 0.20 -33.29 2.02
N VAL A 243 0.54 -32.06 1.61
CA VAL A 243 -0.44 -31.00 1.36
C VAL A 243 -0.20 -30.30 0.04
N PRO A 244 -1.29 -29.84 -0.61
CA PRO A 244 -1.17 -29.18 -1.92
C PRO A 244 -0.62 -27.75 -1.85
N TYR A 245 -0.61 -27.10 -0.68
CA TYR A 245 -0.22 -25.70 -0.53
C TYR A 245 0.81 -25.54 0.58
N VAL A 246 2.05 -25.29 0.19
CA VAL A 246 3.16 -25.02 1.11
C VAL A 246 3.75 -23.66 0.75
N SER A 247 3.80 -22.77 1.75
CA SER A 247 4.45 -21.47 1.66
C SER A 247 5.67 -21.46 2.57
N VAL A 248 6.79 -20.92 2.09
CA VAL A 248 8.02 -20.77 2.90
C VAL A 248 8.31 -19.29 3.04
N VAL A 249 8.59 -18.86 4.27
CA VAL A 249 9.10 -17.51 4.53
C VAL A 249 10.62 -17.56 4.53
N PRO A 250 11.30 -17.06 3.49
CA PRO A 250 12.76 -17.11 3.41
C PRO A 250 13.39 -16.11 4.38
N ASN A 251 14.64 -16.36 4.78
CA ASN A 251 15.41 -15.42 5.59
C ASN A 251 15.97 -14.28 4.72
N LEU A 252 15.09 -13.37 4.30
CA LEU A 252 15.42 -12.20 3.49
C LEU A 252 14.98 -10.90 4.20
N VAL A 253 15.22 -10.85 5.52
CA VAL A 253 14.88 -9.69 6.33
C VAL A 253 15.66 -8.46 5.83
N GLY A 254 14.93 -7.38 5.50
CA GLY A 254 15.53 -6.13 4.99
C GLY A 254 15.71 -6.07 3.47
N VAL A 255 15.49 -7.18 2.73
CA VAL A 255 15.50 -7.15 1.27
C VAL A 255 14.15 -6.63 0.74
N PRO A 256 14.14 -5.58 -0.10
CA PRO A 256 12.90 -5.09 -0.68
C PRO A 256 12.30 -6.11 -1.66
N MET A 257 11.13 -6.68 -1.31
CA MET A 257 10.55 -7.86 -1.96
C MET A 257 9.35 -7.57 -2.86
N SER A 258 8.91 -6.33 -3.02
CA SER A 258 7.64 -6.04 -3.71
C SER A 258 7.68 -6.27 -5.23
N ASN A 259 8.87 -6.29 -5.85
CA ASN A 259 9.06 -6.51 -7.27
C ASN A 259 10.07 -7.62 -7.55
N VAL A 260 10.00 -8.71 -6.77
CA VAL A 260 10.85 -9.89 -6.98
C VAL A 260 10.22 -10.75 -8.06
N GLU A 261 10.93 -10.91 -9.16
CA GLU A 261 10.63 -11.94 -10.15
C GLU A 261 11.38 -13.22 -9.77
N VAL A 262 10.61 -14.29 -9.64
CA VAL A 262 11.17 -15.61 -9.31
C VAL A 262 11.36 -16.37 -10.61
N GLU A 263 12.60 -16.68 -10.95
CA GLU A 263 12.95 -17.55 -12.06
C GLU A 263 13.48 -18.88 -11.49
N SER A 264 12.94 -19.98 -11.95
CA SER A 264 13.43 -21.31 -11.59
C SER A 264 14.11 -21.97 -12.76
N PHE A 265 15.36 -22.36 -12.58
CA PHE A 265 16.14 -23.12 -13.58
C PHE A 265 16.01 -24.61 -13.28
N PHE A 266 15.31 -25.32 -14.16
CA PHE A 266 14.99 -26.72 -13.96
C PHE A 266 16.26 -27.61 -13.93
N ASP A 267 17.23 -27.32 -14.78
CA ASP A 267 18.44 -28.14 -14.91
C ASP A 267 19.39 -28.03 -13.72
N THR A 268 19.48 -26.84 -13.11
CA THR A 268 20.41 -26.55 -12.02
C THR A 268 19.78 -26.58 -10.63
N ARG A 269 18.44 -26.72 -10.55
CA ARG A 269 17.66 -26.63 -9.31
C ARG A 269 17.90 -25.33 -8.52
N ILE A 270 18.28 -24.26 -9.23
CA ILE A 270 18.51 -22.93 -8.65
C ILE A 270 17.27 -22.10 -8.84
N MET A 271 16.88 -21.36 -7.80
CA MET A 271 15.88 -20.33 -7.84
C MET A 271 16.59 -18.98 -7.82
N LEU A 272 16.41 -18.19 -8.88
CA LEU A 272 16.95 -16.83 -8.98
C LEU A 272 15.86 -15.85 -8.56
N LEU A 273 16.16 -15.00 -7.58
CA LEU A 273 15.32 -13.90 -7.17
C LEU A 273 15.84 -12.61 -7.82
N ASN A 274 15.19 -12.15 -8.87
CA ASN A 274 15.51 -10.89 -9.53
C ASN A 274 14.93 -9.73 -8.75
N ILE A 275 15.79 -8.99 -8.04
CA ILE A 275 15.40 -7.80 -7.29
C ILE A 275 15.68 -6.56 -8.16
N LYS A 276 14.63 -5.85 -8.57
CA LYS A 276 14.74 -4.70 -9.44
C LYS A 276 14.64 -3.39 -8.64
N ASN A 277 15.56 -2.46 -8.92
CA ASN A 277 15.42 -1.08 -8.48
C ASN A 277 14.68 -0.29 -9.57
N ASN A 278 13.38 -0.06 -9.35
CA ASN A 278 12.51 0.53 -10.38
C ASN A 278 12.89 1.97 -10.73
N LEU A 279 13.36 2.78 -9.79
CA LEU A 279 13.75 4.17 -10.07
C LEU A 279 15.16 4.30 -10.68
N ALA A 280 15.93 3.22 -10.79
CA ALA A 280 17.17 3.20 -11.58
C ALA A 280 16.91 3.23 -13.10
N PHE A 281 15.74 2.80 -13.56
CA PHE A 281 15.40 2.77 -14.97
C PHE A 281 14.97 4.15 -15.49
N ARG A 282 15.63 4.65 -16.54
CA ARG A 282 15.36 5.97 -17.15
C ARG A 282 13.89 6.14 -17.57
N LEU A 283 13.27 5.10 -18.14
CA LEU A 283 11.87 5.13 -18.55
C LEU A 283 10.94 5.41 -17.35
N ASN A 284 11.19 4.75 -16.23
CA ASN A 284 10.41 4.95 -15.01
C ASN A 284 10.60 6.37 -14.45
N GLN A 285 11.82 6.92 -14.51
CA GLN A 285 12.07 8.31 -14.12
C GLN A 285 11.31 9.30 -15.02
N ILE A 286 11.24 9.06 -16.32
CA ILE A 286 10.46 9.87 -17.27
C ILE A 286 8.97 9.78 -16.96
N ILE A 287 8.43 8.56 -16.81
CA ILE A 287 7.02 8.33 -16.46
C ILE A 287 6.67 9.04 -15.15
N LYS A 288 7.52 8.89 -14.13
CA LYS A 288 7.36 9.58 -12.86
C LYS A 288 7.36 11.10 -13.03
N ARG A 289 8.27 11.62 -13.82
CA ARG A 289 8.36 13.07 -14.08
C ARG A 289 7.12 13.62 -14.78
N ILE A 290 6.63 12.92 -15.80
CA ILE A 290 5.38 13.29 -16.48
C ILE A 290 4.20 13.27 -15.49
N PHE A 291 4.09 12.22 -14.68
CA PHE A 291 3.07 12.08 -13.65
C PHE A 291 3.12 13.24 -12.65
N ASP A 292 4.31 13.56 -12.10
CA ASP A 292 4.51 14.65 -11.17
C ASP A 292 4.09 16.00 -11.78
N VAL A 293 4.51 16.29 -13.01
CA VAL A 293 4.20 17.56 -13.69
C VAL A 293 2.71 17.68 -14.00
N VAL A 294 2.09 16.63 -14.55
CA VAL A 294 0.66 16.63 -14.89
C VAL A 294 -0.21 16.84 -13.65
N LEU A 295 0.06 16.11 -12.57
CA LEU A 295 -0.69 16.27 -11.32
C LEU A 295 -0.42 17.62 -10.65
N THR A 296 0.82 18.12 -10.71
CA THR A 296 1.15 19.42 -10.13
C THR A 296 0.48 20.57 -10.90
N LEU A 297 0.43 20.51 -12.22
CA LEU A 297 -0.25 21.53 -13.03
C LEU A 297 -1.77 21.50 -12.82
N SER A 298 -2.38 20.33 -12.89
CA SER A 298 -3.84 20.21 -12.71
C SER A 298 -4.27 20.54 -11.28
N GLY A 299 -3.61 19.96 -10.27
CA GLY A 299 -3.88 20.25 -8.86
C GLY A 299 -3.48 21.67 -8.45
N GLY A 300 -2.35 22.17 -8.96
CA GLY A 300 -1.87 23.52 -8.71
C GLY A 300 -2.80 24.59 -9.24
N LEU A 301 -3.39 24.39 -10.42
CA LEU A 301 -4.41 25.31 -10.96
C LEU A 301 -5.64 25.36 -10.06
N PHE A 302 -6.10 24.20 -9.58
CA PHE A 302 -7.23 24.11 -8.64
C PHE A 302 -6.91 24.75 -7.28
N LEU A 303 -5.68 24.61 -6.78
CA LEU A 303 -5.23 25.16 -5.51
C LEU A 303 -4.75 26.61 -5.58
N LEU A 304 -4.68 27.21 -6.78
CA LEU A 304 -4.17 28.57 -6.97
C LEU A 304 -4.93 29.64 -6.17
N PRO A 305 -6.29 29.64 -6.12
CA PRO A 305 -7.03 30.60 -5.29
C PRO A 305 -6.69 30.48 -3.80
N LEU A 306 -6.56 29.24 -3.30
CA LEU A 306 -6.15 28.97 -1.91
C LEU A 306 -4.73 29.49 -1.65
N PHE A 307 -3.80 29.24 -2.57
CA PHE A 307 -2.42 29.70 -2.49
C PHE A 307 -2.34 31.22 -2.35
N LEU A 308 -3.08 31.95 -3.20
CA LEU A 308 -3.13 33.41 -3.17
C LEU A 308 -3.76 33.91 -1.88
N GLY A 309 -4.86 33.31 -1.43
CA GLY A 309 -5.50 33.63 -0.15
C GLY A 309 -4.56 33.47 1.05
N ILE A 310 -3.77 32.39 1.08
CA ILE A 310 -2.76 32.16 2.13
C ILE A 310 -1.67 33.23 2.06
N CYS A 311 -1.20 33.59 0.86
CA CYS A 311 -0.19 34.67 0.69
C CYS A 311 -0.68 36.01 1.28
N VAL A 312 -1.92 36.38 1.02
CA VAL A 312 -2.53 37.58 1.57
C VAL A 312 -2.64 37.48 3.10
N TRP A 313 -3.12 36.35 3.61
CA TRP A 313 -3.24 36.13 5.07
C TRP A 313 -1.90 36.24 5.78
N ILE A 314 -0.82 35.62 5.28
CA ILE A 314 0.51 35.73 5.88
C ILE A 314 1.01 37.18 5.90
N LYS A 315 0.77 37.94 4.82
CA LYS A 315 1.19 39.34 4.74
C LYS A 315 0.43 40.27 5.68
N THR A 316 -0.84 39.95 5.97
CA THR A 316 -1.65 40.71 6.94
C THR A 316 -1.32 40.34 8.38
N ASP A 317 -0.92 39.09 8.65
CA ASP A 317 -0.58 38.60 10.00
C ASP A 317 0.83 39.03 10.46
N SER A 318 1.79 39.14 9.53
CA SER A 318 3.18 39.53 9.88
C SER A 318 3.91 40.18 8.69
N GLN A 319 4.81 41.13 8.99
CA GLN A 319 5.63 41.82 7.96
C GLN A 319 6.65 40.86 7.33
N GLY A 320 6.91 41.04 6.02
CA GLY A 320 7.91 40.30 5.27
C GLY A 320 7.36 39.42 4.13
N PRO A 321 8.22 38.62 3.43
CA PRO A 321 7.82 37.78 2.32
C PRO A 321 6.92 36.63 2.77
N ALA A 322 5.91 36.28 1.97
CA ALA A 322 5.00 35.17 2.28
C ALA A 322 5.67 33.80 2.15
N ILE A 323 6.68 33.68 1.27
CA ILE A 323 7.42 32.43 1.01
C ILE A 323 8.79 32.51 1.66
N TYR A 324 9.12 31.47 2.40
CA TYR A 324 10.42 31.23 3.02
C TYR A 324 11.18 30.17 2.23
N LYS A 325 12.51 30.30 2.15
CA LYS A 325 13.39 29.37 1.47
C LYS A 325 14.28 28.67 2.49
N GLN A 326 14.39 27.33 2.35
CA GLN A 326 15.29 26.55 3.18
C GLN A 326 16.20 25.68 2.30
N ARG A 327 17.52 25.80 2.50
CA ARG A 327 18.48 24.94 1.80
C ARG A 327 18.28 23.48 2.18
N ARG A 328 18.14 22.63 1.17
CA ARG A 328 17.98 21.20 1.29
C ARG A 328 18.86 20.49 0.27
N VAL A 329 19.22 19.23 0.59
CA VAL A 329 19.96 18.36 -0.30
C VAL A 329 18.97 17.53 -1.12
N GLY A 330 19.17 17.45 -2.42
CA GLY A 330 18.33 16.73 -3.35
C GLY A 330 19.09 15.69 -4.15
N LYS A 331 18.55 15.36 -5.32
CA LYS A 331 19.13 14.42 -6.27
C LYS A 331 20.57 14.81 -6.62
N ASP A 332 21.44 13.82 -6.83
CA ASP A 332 22.86 13.95 -7.12
C ASP A 332 23.65 14.72 -6.02
N GLY A 333 23.11 14.82 -4.80
CA GLY A 333 23.72 15.57 -3.71
C GLY A 333 23.67 17.09 -3.88
N LYS A 334 22.93 17.61 -4.87
CA LYS A 334 22.84 19.05 -5.16
C LYS A 334 21.91 19.73 -4.16
N GLU A 335 22.36 20.87 -3.66
CA GLU A 335 21.53 21.71 -2.81
C GLU A 335 20.51 22.50 -3.64
N PHE A 336 19.32 22.67 -3.10
CA PHE A 336 18.25 23.49 -3.69
C PHE A 336 17.49 24.28 -2.62
N ASP A 337 16.79 25.33 -3.05
CA ASP A 337 15.92 26.14 -2.20
C ASP A 337 14.53 25.49 -2.09
N CYS A 338 14.25 24.81 -1.00
CA CYS A 338 12.94 24.26 -0.69
C CYS A 338 11.99 25.38 -0.23
N TYR A 339 10.89 25.59 -0.98
CA TYR A 339 9.94 26.67 -0.70
C TYR A 339 8.91 26.24 0.33
N LYS A 340 8.64 27.13 1.29
CA LYS A 340 7.57 26.97 2.27
C LYS A 340 6.85 28.30 2.50
N PHE A 341 5.61 28.26 2.92
CA PHE A 341 5.00 29.45 3.48
C PHE A 341 5.66 29.82 4.80
N ARG A 342 5.82 31.11 5.02
CA ARG A 342 6.38 31.62 6.26
C ARG A 342 5.39 31.37 7.40
N SER A 343 5.82 30.58 8.37
CA SER A 343 5.06 30.22 9.58
C SER A 343 5.66 30.82 10.85
N MET A 344 6.78 31.53 10.73
CA MET A 344 7.47 32.18 11.85
C MET A 344 7.73 33.66 11.52
N VAL A 345 7.94 34.46 12.54
CA VAL A 345 8.35 35.87 12.42
C VAL A 345 9.74 35.99 11.78
N VAL A 346 10.03 37.14 11.14
CA VAL A 346 11.30 37.34 10.41
C VAL A 346 12.51 37.27 11.33
N ASP A 347 12.40 37.80 12.54
CA ASP A 347 13.42 37.82 13.60
C ASP A 347 13.47 36.53 14.45
N SER A 348 13.00 35.42 13.87
CA SER A 348 12.84 34.13 14.57
C SER A 348 14.14 33.58 15.16
N LYS A 349 15.31 33.81 14.55
CA LYS A 349 16.60 33.38 15.07
C LYS A 349 16.98 34.15 16.34
N GLU A 350 16.88 35.47 16.28
CA GLU A 350 17.19 36.35 17.42
C GLU A 350 16.25 36.09 18.59
N ARG A 351 14.97 35.85 18.32
CA ARG A 351 13.98 35.47 19.37
C ARG A 351 14.34 34.14 20.00
N LEU A 352 14.79 33.15 19.21
CA LEU A 352 15.22 31.88 19.77
C LEU A 352 16.42 32.05 20.69
N GLU A 353 17.47 32.74 20.22
CA GLU A 353 18.69 32.98 21.00
C GLU A 353 18.39 33.69 22.33
N LYS A 354 17.54 34.71 22.29
CA LYS A 354 17.07 35.39 23.48
C LYS A 354 16.30 34.45 24.42
N LEU A 355 15.38 33.64 23.89
CA LEU A 355 14.59 32.70 24.70
C LEU A 355 15.49 31.66 25.36
N LEU A 356 16.42 31.05 24.61
CA LEU A 356 17.34 30.05 25.15
C LEU A 356 18.35 30.62 26.16
N ALA A 357 18.63 31.94 26.10
CA ALA A 357 19.45 32.62 27.08
C ALA A 357 18.68 32.98 28.38
N THR A 358 17.36 33.17 28.32
CA THR A 358 16.55 33.65 29.42
C THR A 358 15.72 32.55 30.08
N ASP A 359 15.37 31.46 29.37
CA ASP A 359 14.55 30.36 29.91
C ASP A 359 15.31 29.01 29.88
N PRO A 360 15.80 28.54 31.06
CA PRO A 360 16.49 27.25 31.14
C PRO A 360 15.65 26.05 30.74
N LYS A 361 14.32 26.07 30.95
CA LYS A 361 13.42 24.99 30.56
C LYS A 361 13.26 24.92 29.04
N ALA A 362 13.13 26.08 28.40
CA ALA A 362 13.11 26.15 26.92
C ALA A 362 14.43 25.67 26.32
N LYS A 363 15.57 25.95 26.97
CA LYS A 363 16.88 25.49 26.57
C LYS A 363 16.99 23.96 26.65
N GLU A 364 16.57 23.35 27.76
CA GLU A 364 16.57 21.90 27.94
C GLU A 364 15.64 21.19 26.93
N GLU A 365 14.44 21.73 26.70
CA GLU A 365 13.50 21.21 25.68
C GLU A 365 14.09 21.32 24.28
N TRP A 366 14.75 22.42 23.95
CA TRP A 366 15.39 22.64 22.66
C TRP A 366 16.59 21.71 22.43
N GLU A 367 17.44 21.50 23.42
CA GLU A 367 18.60 20.62 23.32
C GLU A 367 18.18 19.15 23.14
N ARG A 368 17.05 18.74 23.72
CA ARG A 368 16.52 17.39 23.59
C ARG A 368 15.85 17.15 22.24
N ASP A 369 14.94 18.04 21.82
CA ASP A 369 14.00 17.77 20.71
C ASP A 369 14.19 18.70 19.50
N PHE A 370 15.02 19.73 19.59
CA PHE A 370 15.14 20.84 18.63
C PHE A 370 13.79 21.50 18.28
N LYS A 371 12.82 21.40 19.18
CA LYS A 371 11.47 21.94 19.10
C LYS A 371 11.05 22.50 20.45
N LEU A 372 10.09 23.42 20.40
CA LEU A 372 9.47 23.99 21.60
C LEU A 372 7.95 23.75 21.52
N LYS A 373 7.33 23.29 22.59
CA LYS A 373 5.86 23.08 22.66
C LYS A 373 5.08 24.37 22.44
N ASN A 374 5.55 25.44 23.08
CA ASN A 374 4.98 26.79 22.92
C ASN A 374 6.05 27.72 22.33
N ASP A 375 6.20 27.63 21.00
CA ASP A 375 7.22 28.40 20.28
C ASP A 375 6.73 29.82 19.98
N PRO A 376 7.23 30.87 20.66
CA PRO A 376 6.77 32.26 20.49
C PRO A 376 7.14 32.86 19.12
N ARG A 377 7.89 32.13 18.31
CA ARG A 377 8.27 32.53 16.96
C ARG A 377 7.16 32.26 15.95
N ILE A 378 6.23 31.35 16.28
CA ILE A 378 5.17 30.93 15.35
C ILE A 378 4.09 32.01 15.32
N THR A 379 3.73 32.44 14.10
CA THR A 379 2.64 33.42 13.89
C THR A 379 1.26 32.72 13.98
N LYS A 380 0.17 33.49 14.10
CA LYS A 380 -1.19 32.91 14.14
C LYS A 380 -1.51 32.12 12.87
N SER A 381 -1.23 32.71 11.71
CA SER A 381 -1.33 32.04 10.41
C SER A 381 -0.41 30.83 10.34
N GLY A 382 0.83 30.96 10.84
CA GLY A 382 1.82 29.88 10.88
C GLY A 382 1.39 28.66 11.69
N ALA A 383 0.73 28.85 12.81
CA ALA A 383 0.20 27.75 13.63
C ALA A 383 -0.86 26.94 12.86
N PHE A 384 -1.79 27.61 12.18
CA PHE A 384 -2.76 26.95 11.33
C PHE A 384 -2.12 26.22 10.16
N LEU A 385 -1.20 26.87 9.43
CA LEU A 385 -0.52 26.29 8.28
C LEU A 385 0.27 25.03 8.64
N ARG A 386 0.98 25.04 9.78
CA ARG A 386 1.69 23.85 10.30
C ARG A 386 0.74 22.73 10.70
N LYS A 387 -0.34 23.06 11.39
CA LYS A 387 -1.36 22.08 11.80
C LYS A 387 -2.01 21.38 10.60
N THR A 388 -2.18 22.10 9.50
CA THR A 388 -2.79 21.59 8.26
C THR A 388 -1.78 21.10 7.22
N SER A 389 -0.47 21.24 7.50
CA SER A 389 0.62 21.00 6.53
C SER A 389 0.52 21.83 5.23
N LEU A 390 -0.28 22.90 5.23
CA LEU A 390 -0.41 23.82 4.10
C LEU A 390 0.83 24.71 3.93
N ASP A 391 1.69 24.80 4.94
CA ASP A 391 2.98 25.49 4.84
C ASP A 391 3.90 24.90 3.78
N GLU A 392 3.68 23.65 3.36
CA GLU A 392 4.48 22.96 2.34
C GLU A 392 3.94 23.13 0.91
N LEU A 393 2.76 23.77 0.73
CA LEU A 393 2.16 23.98 -0.59
C LEU A 393 3.08 24.68 -1.62
N PRO A 394 3.94 25.66 -1.26
CA PRO A 394 4.88 26.25 -2.20
C PRO A 394 5.92 25.29 -2.79
N GLN A 395 6.11 24.10 -2.22
CA GLN A 395 7.01 23.08 -2.78
C GLN A 395 6.48 22.54 -4.14
N LEU A 396 5.22 22.73 -4.49
CA LEU A 396 4.72 22.46 -5.84
C LEU A 396 5.53 23.22 -6.91
N LEU A 397 6.07 24.41 -6.58
CA LEU A 397 6.98 25.13 -7.46
C LEU A 397 8.32 24.41 -7.64
N ASN A 398 8.85 23.76 -6.59
CA ASN A 398 10.05 22.94 -6.68
C ASN A 398 9.80 21.69 -7.55
N VAL A 399 8.60 21.11 -7.48
CA VAL A 399 8.22 20.01 -8.38
C VAL A 399 8.24 20.47 -9.84
N LEU A 400 7.62 21.61 -10.16
CA LEU A 400 7.63 22.14 -11.54
C LEU A 400 9.03 22.44 -12.04
N LYS A 401 9.91 22.97 -11.17
CA LYS A 401 11.33 23.22 -11.49
C LYS A 401 12.17 21.94 -11.68
N GLY A 402 11.70 20.79 -11.23
CA GLY A 402 12.45 19.54 -11.28
C GLY A 402 13.43 19.33 -10.13
N GLU A 403 13.29 20.09 -9.06
CA GLU A 403 14.11 19.99 -7.85
C GLU A 403 13.50 18.97 -6.86
N MET A 404 12.18 18.75 -6.95
CA MET A 404 11.39 17.81 -6.13
C MET A 404 10.42 16.99 -6.97
N SER A 405 9.85 15.99 -6.35
CA SER A 405 8.73 15.16 -6.79
C SER A 405 7.55 15.34 -5.84
N LEU A 406 6.33 14.96 -6.27
CA LEU A 406 5.18 14.89 -5.37
C LEU A 406 5.40 13.86 -4.26
N VAL A 407 5.91 12.68 -4.63
CA VAL A 407 6.19 11.56 -3.71
C VAL A 407 7.65 11.16 -3.80
N GLY A 408 8.31 11.00 -2.66
CA GLY A 408 9.72 10.62 -2.61
C GLY A 408 10.28 10.65 -1.18
N PRO A 409 11.57 10.33 -1.00
CA PRO A 409 12.28 10.57 0.24
C PRO A 409 12.18 12.03 0.69
N ARG A 410 12.08 12.26 2.00
CA ARG A 410 12.02 13.65 2.49
C ARG A 410 13.29 14.43 2.14
N PRO A 411 13.18 15.72 1.72
CA PRO A 411 14.36 16.56 1.51
C PRO A 411 15.09 16.80 2.84
N ILE A 412 16.36 16.37 2.91
CA ILE A 412 17.20 16.43 4.10
C ILE A 412 18.07 17.71 4.11
N VAL A 413 18.54 18.09 5.30
CA VAL A 413 19.57 19.13 5.44
C VAL A 413 20.96 18.49 5.41
N GLN A 414 22.00 19.28 5.10
CA GLN A 414 23.38 18.79 5.04
C GLN A 414 23.84 18.05 6.31
N LYS A 415 23.36 18.48 7.47
CA LYS A 415 23.64 17.83 8.77
C LYS A 415 23.02 16.43 8.92
N GLU A 416 22.01 16.11 8.13
CA GLU A 416 21.33 14.80 8.16
C GLU A 416 21.99 13.78 7.21
N VAL A 417 22.80 14.22 6.26
CA VAL A 417 23.50 13.35 5.29
C VAL A 417 24.24 12.19 5.96
N PRO A 418 25.04 12.38 7.03
CA PRO A 418 25.73 11.28 7.69
C PRO A 418 24.79 10.23 8.30
N ARG A 419 23.54 10.58 8.60
CA ARG A 419 22.57 9.66 9.20
C ARG A 419 21.99 8.64 8.21
N TYR A 420 22.19 8.86 6.91
CA TYR A 420 21.80 7.89 5.87
C TYR A 420 22.87 6.82 5.66
N GLU A 421 24.07 7.01 6.22
CA GLU A 421 25.17 6.04 6.15
C GLU A 421 25.41 5.51 4.72
N GLN A 422 25.41 4.19 4.53
CA GLN A 422 25.57 3.56 3.22
C GLN A 422 24.44 3.86 2.22
N TYR A 423 23.24 4.20 2.70
CA TYR A 423 22.05 4.43 1.87
C TYR A 423 22.03 5.81 1.20
N ILE A 424 22.95 6.70 1.51
CA ILE A 424 22.97 8.05 0.94
C ILE A 424 23.11 8.06 -0.59
N LYS A 425 23.80 7.08 -1.17
CA LYS A 425 23.92 6.96 -2.62
C LYS A 425 22.57 6.70 -3.28
N GLU A 426 21.74 5.90 -2.68
CA GLU A 426 20.38 5.59 -3.16
C GLU A 426 19.44 6.79 -3.03
N TYR A 427 19.54 7.54 -1.93
CA TYR A 427 18.85 8.81 -1.77
C TYR A 427 19.19 9.79 -2.91
N TYR A 428 20.46 9.89 -3.32
CA TYR A 428 20.89 10.76 -4.39
C TYR A 428 20.43 10.34 -5.79
N MET A 429 19.94 9.11 -5.98
CA MET A 429 19.44 8.64 -7.27
C MET A 429 18.08 9.26 -7.64
N VAL A 430 17.31 9.75 -6.68
CA VAL A 430 15.93 10.17 -6.84
C VAL A 430 15.70 11.61 -6.42
N LEU A 431 14.60 12.21 -6.90
CA LEU A 431 14.15 13.51 -6.42
C LEU A 431 13.48 13.36 -5.04
N PRO A 432 13.78 14.26 -4.08
CA PRO A 432 13.05 14.28 -2.81
C PRO A 432 11.59 14.65 -3.02
N GLY A 433 10.71 14.08 -2.18
CA GLY A 433 9.26 14.26 -2.27
C GLY A 433 8.70 15.33 -1.35
N ILE A 434 7.53 15.89 -1.72
CA ILE A 434 6.69 16.68 -0.81
C ILE A 434 6.13 15.75 0.28
N THR A 435 5.68 14.56 -0.13
CA THR A 435 5.27 13.49 0.77
C THR A 435 6.08 12.22 0.51
N GLY A 436 6.07 11.28 1.45
CA GLY A 436 6.80 10.04 1.35
C GLY A 436 6.22 8.94 2.24
N LEU A 437 6.72 7.73 2.09
CA LEU A 437 6.19 6.55 2.77
C LEU A 437 6.15 6.72 4.29
N TRP A 438 7.27 7.12 4.92
CA TRP A 438 7.30 7.30 6.37
C TRP A 438 6.41 8.46 6.86
N GLN A 439 6.24 9.51 6.04
CA GLN A 439 5.40 10.66 6.37
C GLN A 439 3.92 10.29 6.50
N VAL A 440 3.48 9.22 5.83
CA VAL A 440 2.09 8.74 5.88
C VAL A 440 1.90 7.47 6.72
N SER A 441 3.00 6.80 7.14
CA SER A 441 2.94 5.51 7.84
C SER A 441 3.17 5.58 9.35
N GLY A 442 3.94 6.53 9.87
CA GLY A 442 4.26 6.59 11.31
C GLY A 442 4.65 7.99 11.82
N ARG A 443 4.94 8.93 10.92
CA ARG A 443 5.32 10.33 11.21
C ARG A 443 6.30 10.48 12.40
N SER A 444 5.82 11.00 13.55
CA SER A 444 6.63 11.29 14.74
C SER A 444 7.06 10.07 15.53
N ASP A 445 6.37 8.93 15.38
CA ASP A 445 6.59 7.73 16.19
C ASP A 445 7.67 6.80 15.65
N THR A 446 8.27 7.14 14.49
CA THR A 446 9.32 6.37 13.85
C THR A 446 10.71 6.90 14.19
N THR A 447 11.63 6.00 14.49
CA THR A 447 13.06 6.31 14.69
C THR A 447 13.70 6.76 13.36
N TYR A 448 14.84 7.44 13.43
CA TYR A 448 15.52 7.90 12.21
C TYR A 448 15.96 6.76 11.28
N PRO A 449 16.54 5.63 11.79
CA PRO A 449 16.84 4.47 10.94
C PRO A 449 15.61 3.87 10.25
N GLU A 450 14.47 3.81 10.94
CA GLU A 450 13.22 3.34 10.32
C GLU A 450 12.76 4.25 9.18
N ARG A 451 12.91 5.58 9.33
CA ARG A 451 12.62 6.54 8.26
C ARG A 451 13.50 6.29 7.03
N VAL A 452 14.80 6.11 7.24
CA VAL A 452 15.75 5.79 6.18
C VAL A 452 15.36 4.48 5.50
N ALA A 453 15.03 3.43 6.27
CA ALA A 453 14.61 2.14 5.72
C ALA A 453 13.33 2.27 4.87
N MET A 454 12.33 3.07 5.31
CA MET A 454 11.12 3.32 4.54
C MET A 454 11.39 4.13 3.28
N ASP A 455 12.29 5.13 3.31
CA ASP A 455 12.68 5.89 2.14
C ASP A 455 13.37 5.00 1.10
N MET A 456 14.26 4.11 1.54
CA MET A 456 14.93 3.15 0.66
C MET A 456 13.96 2.12 0.10
N TRP A 457 13.04 1.63 0.94
CA TRP A 457 12.00 0.74 0.49
C TRP A 457 11.18 1.38 -0.65
N TYR A 458 10.80 2.65 -0.52
CA TYR A 458 10.10 3.38 -1.57
C TYR A 458 10.91 3.47 -2.87
N VAL A 459 12.21 3.81 -2.80
CA VAL A 459 13.09 3.93 -3.97
C VAL A 459 13.14 2.61 -4.76
N HIS A 460 13.30 1.48 -4.07
CA HIS A 460 13.38 0.18 -4.71
C HIS A 460 12.04 -0.30 -5.28
N ASN A 461 10.95 0.02 -4.59
CA ASN A 461 9.63 -0.53 -4.88
C ASN A 461 8.70 0.45 -5.62
N TRP A 462 9.25 1.52 -6.16
CA TRP A 462 8.48 2.54 -6.82
C TRP A 462 7.59 2.00 -7.94
N SER A 463 6.37 2.50 -8.00
CA SER A 463 5.45 2.40 -9.13
C SER A 463 4.54 3.64 -9.13
N VAL A 464 3.97 3.98 -10.29
CA VAL A 464 2.94 5.04 -10.38
C VAL A 464 1.78 4.75 -9.43
N TRP A 465 1.44 3.46 -9.27
CA TRP A 465 0.41 3.03 -8.36
C TRP A 465 0.74 3.31 -6.90
N LEU A 466 1.98 3.06 -6.49
CA LEU A 466 2.45 3.39 -5.14
C LEU A 466 2.35 4.88 -4.86
N ASP A 467 2.73 5.72 -5.84
CA ASP A 467 2.59 7.18 -5.71
C ASP A 467 1.13 7.60 -5.51
N LEU A 468 0.19 7.04 -6.28
CA LEU A 468 -1.25 7.30 -6.11
C LEU A 468 -1.74 6.92 -4.70
N VAL A 469 -1.34 5.75 -4.21
CA VAL A 469 -1.69 5.28 -2.86
C VAL A 469 -1.11 6.21 -1.78
N LEU A 470 0.14 6.64 -1.91
CA LEU A 470 0.78 7.54 -0.95
C LEU A 470 0.17 8.94 -0.98
N LEU A 471 -0.17 9.47 -2.16
CA LEU A 471 -0.90 10.73 -2.29
C LEU A 471 -2.27 10.66 -1.64
N TRP A 472 -3.02 9.58 -1.86
CA TRP A 472 -4.31 9.37 -1.20
C TRP A 472 -4.18 9.30 0.33
N ARG A 473 -3.20 8.55 0.84
CA ARG A 473 -2.91 8.50 2.28
C ARG A 473 -2.49 9.85 2.83
N THR A 474 -1.78 10.67 2.05
CA THR A 474 -1.41 12.03 2.44
C THR A 474 -2.65 12.90 2.64
N VAL A 475 -3.58 12.88 1.68
CA VAL A 475 -4.85 13.61 1.79
C VAL A 475 -5.64 13.15 3.03
N ALA A 476 -5.75 11.84 3.23
CA ALA A 476 -6.44 11.29 4.40
C ALA A 476 -5.76 11.71 5.71
N ALA A 477 -4.43 11.72 5.77
CA ALA A 477 -3.67 12.12 6.95
C ALA A 477 -3.78 13.62 7.26
N VAL A 478 -3.85 14.47 6.23
CA VAL A 478 -4.08 15.92 6.37
C VAL A 478 -5.49 16.18 6.91
N ILE A 479 -6.52 15.53 6.36
CA ILE A 479 -7.92 15.69 6.81
C ILE A 479 -8.09 15.21 8.26
N GLN A 480 -7.45 14.11 8.66
CA GLN A 480 -7.54 13.59 10.02
C GLN A 480 -6.68 14.34 11.04
N SER A 481 -5.88 15.32 10.61
CA SER A 481 -4.93 16.10 11.44
C SER A 481 -4.06 15.23 12.38
N ARG A 482 -3.80 13.97 12.01
CA ARG A 482 -2.98 13.06 12.81
C ARG A 482 -1.50 13.42 12.66
N GLY A 483 -0.85 13.74 13.79
CA GLY A 483 0.61 13.94 13.86
C GLY A 483 1.12 15.28 13.29
N ALA A 484 0.29 16.32 13.21
CA ALA A 484 0.72 17.69 12.99
C ALA A 484 1.09 18.30 14.34
N TYR A 485 2.36 18.66 14.53
CA TYR A 485 2.90 19.44 15.64
C TYR A 485 3.45 20.77 15.14
#